data_ac55e0c050b8d02d2e8c109f9aabbaf9
#
_entry.id   ac55e0c050b8d02d2e8c109f9aabbaf9
#
_cell.length_a   1.000
_cell.length_b   1.000
_cell.length_c   1.000
_cell.angle_alpha   90.00
_cell.angle_beta   90.00
_cell.angle_gamma   90.00
#
_symmetry.space_group_name_H-M   'P 1'
#
loop_
_entity.id
_entity.type
_entity.pdbx_description
1 polymer ?
#
loop_
_entity_poly.entity_id
_entity_poly.type
_entity_poly.pdbx_seq_one_letter_code
_entity_poly.pdbx_strand_id
1 'polypeptide(L)'
;IKIGNYQKIPIILPACHDTASAVVSVPSNTRDSAFLSSGTWSLLGIELDELILNDQALEANLTNEGGYGGTNRFLQNIAGLWLVQQSVKTWAEEGNPVSYEQTVFMAESAAPFKAFIDPDLPEFHPPGDMPLRIREFCRQSGQYVPESREEILRVIYESLALKYRYFLEILIKVSGVEVKTLHVL
;
A
#
# COMPACT_ATOMS: atom_id res chain seq x y z
N ILE A 1 -0.94 38.89 2.44
CA ILE A 1 -0.58 39.00 3.88
C ILE A 1 0.58 39.98 3.97
N LYS A 2 0.46 41.04 4.79
CA LYS A 2 1.58 41.92 5.09
C LYS A 2 2.31 41.36 6.31
N ILE A 3 3.56 41.01 6.14
CA ILE A 3 4.43 40.56 7.23
C ILE A 3 5.53 41.64 7.39
N GLY A 4 5.37 42.51 8.37
CA GLY A 4 6.31 43.61 8.62
C GLY A 4 6.45 44.58 7.44
N ASN A 5 7.67 44.99 7.11
CA ASN A 5 8.01 45.90 6.02
C ASN A 5 8.19 45.25 4.65
N TYR A 6 7.88 43.95 4.53
CA TYR A 6 8.02 43.23 3.26
C TYR A 6 6.86 43.53 2.33
N GLN A 7 7.14 43.94 1.10
CA GLN A 7 6.16 44.04 0.03
C GLN A 7 5.68 42.61 -0.30
N LYS A 8 4.48 42.47 -0.83
CA LYS A 8 3.78 41.24 -1.16
C LYS A 8 4.68 40.02 -1.38
N ILE A 9 4.69 39.06 -0.45
CA ILE A 9 5.32 37.76 -0.62
C ILE A 9 4.28 36.83 -1.26
N PRO A 10 4.54 36.22 -2.42
CA PRO A 10 3.63 35.24 -2.97
C PRO A 10 3.56 34.00 -2.07
N ILE A 11 2.37 33.54 -1.76
CA ILE A 11 2.15 32.26 -1.09
C ILE A 11 1.76 31.27 -2.18
N ILE A 12 2.61 30.27 -2.39
CA ILE A 12 2.39 29.19 -3.35
C ILE A 12 1.89 27.98 -2.56
N LEU A 13 0.73 27.47 -2.94
CA LEU A 13 0.17 26.24 -2.39
C LEU A 13 0.48 25.10 -3.39
N PRO A 14 1.58 24.35 -3.23
CA PRO A 14 1.83 23.16 -4.02
C PRO A 14 0.89 22.03 -3.57
N ALA A 15 0.82 20.95 -4.37
CA ALA A 15 0.26 19.70 -3.89
C ALA A 15 1.13 19.21 -2.71
N CYS A 16 0.56 19.21 -1.50
CA CYS A 16 1.31 18.95 -0.27
C CYS A 16 1.10 17.53 0.28
N HIS A 17 0.26 16.72 -0.36
CA HIS A 17 0.09 15.30 -0.04
C HIS A 17 1.00 14.47 -0.97
N ASP A 18 1.89 13.68 -0.38
CA ASP A 18 2.92 12.90 -1.10
C ASP A 18 2.32 11.95 -2.15
N THR A 19 1.33 11.15 -1.77
CA THR A 19 0.65 10.24 -2.71
C THR A 19 -0.07 11.00 -3.83
N ALA A 20 -0.73 12.13 -3.52
CA ALA A 20 -1.37 12.94 -4.55
C ALA A 20 -0.36 13.48 -5.56
N SER A 21 0.81 13.91 -5.07
CA SER A 21 1.90 14.38 -5.92
C SER A 21 2.49 13.25 -6.76
N ALA A 22 2.63 12.04 -6.19
CA ALA A 22 3.08 10.86 -6.90
C ALA A 22 2.11 10.47 -8.01
N VAL A 23 0.80 10.46 -7.75
CA VAL A 23 -0.23 10.15 -8.77
C VAL A 23 -0.21 11.14 -9.93
N VAL A 24 0.01 12.43 -9.68
CA VAL A 24 0.16 13.45 -10.74
C VAL A 24 1.35 13.16 -11.65
N SER A 25 2.39 12.46 -11.17
CA SER A 25 3.57 12.09 -11.97
C SER A 25 3.33 10.89 -12.89
N VAL A 26 2.22 10.18 -12.76
CA VAL A 26 1.87 9.03 -13.60
C VAL A 26 1.77 9.48 -15.05
N PRO A 27 2.55 8.88 -15.98
CA PRO A 27 2.54 9.27 -17.37
C PRO A 27 1.33 8.65 -18.11
N SER A 28 0.12 8.83 -17.57
CA SER A 28 -1.10 8.31 -18.15
C SER A 28 -1.98 9.47 -18.66
N ASN A 29 -2.31 9.41 -19.94
CA ASN A 29 -3.30 10.30 -20.56
C ASN A 29 -4.66 9.61 -20.72
N THR A 30 -4.83 8.42 -20.15
CA THR A 30 -6.03 7.60 -20.30
C THR A 30 -6.67 7.31 -18.94
N ARG A 31 -8.00 7.12 -18.94
CA ARG A 31 -8.80 6.81 -17.75
C ARG A 31 -8.86 5.30 -17.42
N ASP A 32 -8.10 4.48 -18.16
CA ASP A 32 -8.02 3.02 -18.02
C ASP A 32 -6.79 2.57 -17.23
N SER A 33 -6.31 3.43 -16.36
CA SER A 33 -5.15 3.14 -15.50
C SER A 33 -5.50 3.22 -14.02
N ALA A 34 -4.87 2.33 -13.24
CA ALA A 34 -4.83 2.39 -11.80
C ALA A 34 -3.43 2.78 -11.32
N PHE A 35 -3.34 3.29 -10.11
CA PHE A 35 -2.09 3.55 -9.43
C PHE A 35 -1.97 2.72 -8.16
N LEU A 36 -0.75 2.32 -7.83
CA LEU A 36 -0.35 1.74 -6.54
C LEU A 36 0.82 2.56 -5.99
N SER A 37 0.54 3.44 -5.05
CA SER A 37 1.61 4.12 -4.29
C SER A 37 2.07 3.18 -3.19
N SER A 38 3.22 2.52 -3.41
CA SER A 38 3.74 1.45 -2.57
C SER A 38 4.78 1.98 -1.58
N GLY A 39 4.35 2.32 -0.39
CA GLY A 39 5.19 2.78 0.73
C GLY A 39 4.94 2.00 2.01
N THR A 40 5.14 2.63 3.15
CA THR A 40 4.76 2.07 4.48
C THR A 40 3.30 1.65 4.48
N TRP A 41 2.42 2.53 4.00
CA TRP A 41 1.07 2.23 3.55
C TRP A 41 1.06 2.12 2.02
N SER A 42 0.17 1.31 1.49
CA SER A 42 -0.07 1.22 0.06
C SER A 42 -1.43 1.80 -0.27
N LEU A 43 -1.45 2.77 -1.18
CA LEU A 43 -2.68 3.36 -1.68
C LEU A 43 -2.92 2.84 -3.10
N LEU A 44 -3.94 2.01 -3.26
CA LEU A 44 -4.35 1.46 -4.55
C LEU A 44 -5.62 2.15 -5.01
N GLY A 45 -5.60 2.75 -6.19
CA GLY A 45 -6.75 3.53 -6.66
C GLY A 45 -6.76 3.84 -8.13
N ILE A 46 -7.81 4.54 -8.52
CA ILE A 46 -8.04 5.11 -9.85
C ILE A 46 -8.39 6.59 -9.73
N GLU A 47 -8.15 7.35 -10.77
CA GLU A 47 -8.51 8.76 -10.83
C GLU A 47 -9.79 8.94 -11.65
N LEU A 48 -10.78 9.64 -11.09
CA LEU A 48 -12.12 9.84 -11.65
C LEU A 48 -12.46 11.32 -11.72
N ASP A 49 -13.40 11.69 -12.60
CA ASP A 49 -13.95 13.03 -12.65
C ASP A 49 -15.00 13.27 -11.57
N GLU A 50 -15.72 12.22 -11.16
CA GLU A 50 -16.83 12.29 -10.22
C GLU A 50 -16.59 11.39 -9.01
N LEU A 51 -17.26 11.71 -7.89
CA LEU A 51 -17.25 10.90 -6.68
C LEU A 51 -18.10 9.64 -6.84
N ILE A 52 -17.64 8.53 -6.29
CA ILE A 52 -18.45 7.32 -6.15
C ILE A 52 -18.93 7.22 -4.70
N LEU A 53 -20.23 7.45 -4.49
CA LEU A 53 -20.89 7.42 -3.20
C LEU A 53 -22.05 6.42 -3.24
N ASN A 54 -21.75 5.15 -3.03
CA ASN A 54 -22.74 4.07 -3.00
C ASN A 54 -22.41 3.05 -1.90
N ASP A 55 -23.37 2.17 -1.62
CA ASP A 55 -23.24 1.16 -0.57
C ASP A 55 -22.09 0.19 -0.86
N GLN A 56 -21.81 -0.13 -2.12
CA GLN A 56 -20.71 -1.02 -2.49
C GLN A 56 -19.34 -0.41 -2.18
N ALA A 57 -19.16 0.89 -2.39
CA ALA A 57 -17.96 1.61 -2.01
C ALA A 57 -17.78 1.64 -0.49
N LEU A 58 -18.88 1.86 0.25
CA LEU A 58 -18.87 1.87 1.71
C LEU A 58 -18.54 0.47 2.28
N GLU A 59 -19.19 -0.57 1.80
CA GLU A 59 -18.94 -1.96 2.21
C GLU A 59 -17.50 -2.40 1.94
N ALA A 60 -16.92 -1.93 0.83
CA ALA A 60 -15.53 -2.21 0.47
C ALA A 60 -14.52 -1.26 1.14
N ASN A 61 -14.99 -0.32 1.99
CA ASN A 61 -14.16 0.68 2.65
C ASN A 61 -13.30 1.52 1.66
N LEU A 62 -13.88 1.81 0.49
CA LEU A 62 -13.24 2.65 -0.51
C LEU A 62 -13.48 4.13 -0.19
N THR A 63 -12.47 4.96 -0.41
CA THR A 63 -12.53 6.41 -0.13
C THR A 63 -12.41 7.24 -1.39
N ASN A 64 -12.96 8.46 -1.35
CA ASN A 64 -12.73 9.48 -2.35
C ASN A 64 -11.83 10.56 -1.75
N GLU A 65 -10.71 10.84 -2.41
CA GLU A 65 -9.79 11.90 -2.02
C GLU A 65 -9.60 12.88 -3.17
N GLY A 66 -9.37 14.15 -2.86
CA GLY A 66 -9.14 15.18 -3.87
C GLY A 66 -7.89 14.86 -4.71
N GLY A 67 -8.05 14.91 -6.04
CA GLY A 67 -6.99 14.80 -7.03
C GLY A 67 -6.53 16.15 -7.56
N TYR A 68 -5.64 16.15 -8.54
CA TYR A 68 -5.17 17.36 -9.21
C TYR A 68 -6.19 17.82 -10.27
N GLY A 69 -6.35 19.14 -10.42
CA GLY A 69 -7.20 19.70 -11.48
C GLY A 69 -8.70 19.46 -11.31
N GLY A 70 -9.15 19.12 -10.10
CA GLY A 70 -10.56 18.87 -9.80
C GLY A 70 -11.00 17.42 -9.96
N THR A 71 -10.07 16.50 -10.17
CA THR A 71 -10.32 15.06 -10.18
C THR A 71 -10.48 14.51 -8.76
N ASN A 72 -10.91 13.26 -8.66
CA ASN A 72 -11.06 12.51 -7.43
C ASN A 72 -10.25 11.21 -7.53
N ARG A 73 -9.47 10.90 -6.51
CA ARG A 73 -8.80 9.62 -6.35
C ARG A 73 -9.72 8.69 -5.57
N PHE A 74 -10.25 7.70 -6.22
CA PHE A 74 -11.07 6.66 -5.60
C PHE A 74 -10.15 5.48 -5.27
N LEU A 75 -9.94 5.19 -3.99
CA LEU A 75 -8.85 4.35 -3.55
C LEU A 75 -9.15 3.55 -2.26
N GLN A 76 -8.28 2.57 -2.00
CA GLN A 76 -8.16 1.84 -0.75
C GLN A 76 -6.79 2.06 -0.13
N ASN A 77 -6.76 2.31 1.19
CA ASN A 77 -5.55 2.23 2.00
C ASN A 77 -5.33 0.79 2.45
N ILE A 78 -4.16 0.25 2.21
CA ILE A 78 -3.76 -1.11 2.54
C ILE A 78 -2.49 -1.02 3.40
N ALA A 79 -2.36 -1.86 4.42
CA ALA A 79 -1.09 -2.00 5.12
C ALA A 79 -0.03 -2.48 4.12
N GLY A 80 0.93 -1.60 3.81
CA GLY A 80 1.91 -1.83 2.77
C GLY A 80 3.19 -2.49 3.28
N LEU A 81 4.33 -1.86 2.98
CA LEU A 81 5.65 -2.35 3.39
C LEU A 81 5.92 -2.19 4.90
N TRP A 82 4.95 -1.74 5.68
CA TRP A 82 5.01 -1.70 7.14
C TRP A 82 5.44 -3.04 7.75
N LEU A 83 4.89 -4.16 7.23
CA LEU A 83 5.22 -5.49 7.73
C LEU A 83 6.69 -5.85 7.47
N VAL A 84 7.21 -5.47 6.29
CA VAL A 84 8.64 -5.63 5.96
C VAL A 84 9.48 -4.76 6.87
N GLN A 85 9.11 -3.48 7.05
CA GLN A 85 9.84 -2.53 7.88
C GLN A 85 9.95 -3.00 9.34
N GLN A 86 8.85 -3.50 9.91
CA GLN A 86 8.85 -4.04 11.27
C GLN A 86 9.67 -5.33 11.38
N SER A 87 9.63 -6.20 10.38
CA SER A 87 10.45 -7.41 10.35
C SER A 87 11.95 -7.08 10.29
N VAL A 88 12.35 -6.19 9.40
CA VAL A 88 13.74 -5.70 9.27
C VAL A 88 14.21 -5.05 10.56
N LYS A 89 13.35 -4.23 11.20
CA LYS A 89 13.66 -3.60 12.49
C LYS A 89 13.91 -4.64 13.57
N THR A 90 13.04 -5.63 13.73
CA THR A 90 13.19 -6.72 14.69
C THR A 90 14.53 -7.44 14.49
N TRP A 91 14.88 -7.79 13.25
CA TRP A 91 16.15 -8.47 12.96
C TRP A 91 17.39 -7.60 13.19
N ALA A 92 17.27 -6.29 13.00
CA ALA A 92 18.36 -5.37 13.33
C ALA A 92 18.58 -5.27 14.86
N GLU A 93 17.50 -5.25 15.65
CA GLU A 93 17.54 -5.27 17.12
C GLU A 93 18.14 -6.59 17.67
N GLU A 94 17.96 -7.70 16.94
CA GLU A 94 18.60 -9.01 17.22
C GLU A 94 20.09 -9.07 16.80
N GLY A 95 20.64 -7.98 16.24
CA GLY A 95 22.03 -7.92 15.78
C GLY A 95 22.28 -8.47 14.37
N ASN A 96 21.23 -8.69 13.60
CA ASN A 96 21.28 -9.27 12.25
C ASN A 96 20.56 -8.36 11.22
N PRO A 97 21.06 -7.15 10.96
CA PRO A 97 20.42 -6.21 10.07
C PRO A 97 20.33 -6.74 8.63
N VAL A 98 19.24 -6.40 7.96
CA VAL A 98 18.98 -6.71 6.55
C VAL A 98 18.60 -5.41 5.85
N SER A 99 19.16 -5.14 4.66
CA SER A 99 18.74 -4.00 3.84
C SER A 99 17.42 -4.30 3.10
N TYR A 100 16.68 -3.24 2.75
CA TYR A 100 15.43 -3.41 1.98
C TYR A 100 15.67 -4.09 0.64
N GLU A 101 16.76 -3.81 -0.03
CA GLU A 101 17.14 -4.48 -1.29
C GLU A 101 17.33 -5.98 -1.08
N GLN A 102 18.00 -6.38 0.00
CA GLN A 102 18.20 -7.79 0.33
C GLN A 102 16.88 -8.52 0.59
N THR A 103 15.86 -7.85 1.13
CA THR A 103 14.57 -8.50 1.45
C THR A 103 13.90 -9.09 0.21
N VAL A 104 14.06 -8.48 -0.96
CA VAL A 104 13.50 -8.97 -2.23
C VAL A 104 14.18 -10.28 -2.64
N PHE A 105 15.51 -10.30 -2.68
CA PHE A 105 16.27 -11.51 -3.02
C PHE A 105 16.04 -12.66 -2.03
N MET A 106 15.93 -12.34 -0.75
CA MET A 106 15.60 -13.32 0.28
C MET A 106 14.22 -13.93 0.02
N ALA A 107 13.20 -13.11 -0.21
CA ALA A 107 11.87 -13.59 -0.52
C ALA A 107 11.84 -14.47 -1.79
N GLU A 108 12.58 -14.08 -2.83
CA GLU A 108 12.68 -14.85 -4.08
C GLU A 108 13.31 -16.23 -3.88
N SER A 109 14.22 -16.39 -2.91
CA SER A 109 14.88 -17.66 -2.62
C SER A 109 13.97 -18.67 -1.89
N ALA A 110 12.88 -18.21 -1.27
CA ALA A 110 11.95 -19.09 -0.55
C ALA A 110 10.90 -19.69 -1.48
N ALA A 111 10.43 -20.90 -1.11
CA ALA A 111 9.37 -21.58 -1.84
C ALA A 111 8.05 -20.77 -1.80
N PRO A 112 7.40 -20.53 -2.97
CA PRO A 112 6.21 -19.73 -3.05
C PRO A 112 4.95 -20.41 -2.49
N PHE A 113 3.96 -19.60 -2.14
CA PHE A 113 2.57 -19.99 -1.84
C PHE A 113 2.43 -20.99 -0.69
N LYS A 114 3.24 -20.87 0.35
CA LYS A 114 3.21 -21.74 1.54
C LYS A 114 2.19 -21.29 2.57
N ALA A 115 2.06 -20.00 2.79
CA ALA A 115 1.12 -19.39 3.74
C ALA A 115 0.78 -17.96 3.32
N PHE A 116 -0.36 -17.46 3.82
CA PHE A 116 -0.84 -16.11 3.54
C PHE A 116 -1.40 -15.48 4.80
N ILE A 117 -1.27 -14.16 4.87
CA ILE A 117 -1.87 -13.33 5.92
C ILE A 117 -2.75 -12.26 5.29
N ASP A 118 -3.72 -11.74 6.02
CA ASP A 118 -4.35 -10.48 5.64
C ASP A 118 -3.57 -9.34 6.32
N PRO A 119 -2.82 -8.50 5.55
CA PRO A 119 -1.97 -7.47 6.12
C PRO A 119 -2.74 -6.38 6.88
N ASP A 120 -4.06 -6.24 6.62
CA ASP A 120 -4.91 -5.24 7.26
C ASP A 120 -5.53 -5.72 8.59
N LEU A 121 -5.22 -6.94 9.05
CA LEU A 121 -5.69 -7.39 10.36
C LEU A 121 -5.08 -6.56 11.49
N PRO A 122 -5.88 -6.22 12.53
CA PRO A 122 -5.44 -5.37 13.63
C PRO A 122 -4.17 -5.83 14.34
N GLU A 123 -3.89 -7.12 14.35
CA GLU A 123 -2.70 -7.71 14.97
C GLU A 123 -1.39 -7.34 14.27
N PHE A 124 -1.45 -6.93 12.99
CA PHE A 124 -0.26 -6.52 12.23
C PHE A 124 -0.01 -5.00 12.24
N HIS A 125 -0.92 -4.20 12.78
CA HIS A 125 -0.78 -2.74 12.83
C HIS A 125 0.19 -2.24 13.90
N PRO A 126 0.21 -2.78 15.15
CA PRO A 126 1.11 -2.26 16.16
C PRO A 126 2.58 -2.53 15.84
N PRO A 127 3.50 -1.63 16.20
CA PRO A 127 4.94 -1.89 16.10
C PRO A 127 5.36 -3.07 16.98
N GLY A 128 6.51 -3.71 16.67
CA GLY A 128 7.10 -4.79 17.46
C GLY A 128 7.47 -6.00 16.63
N ASP A 129 7.56 -7.17 17.24
CA ASP A 129 8.03 -8.41 16.62
C ASP A 129 7.03 -8.93 15.57
N MET A 130 7.15 -8.42 14.37
CA MET A 130 6.32 -8.81 13.23
C MET A 130 6.56 -10.26 12.79
N PRO A 131 7.81 -10.76 12.71
CA PRO A 131 8.10 -12.16 12.45
C PRO A 131 7.36 -13.13 13.37
N LEU A 132 7.33 -12.85 14.66
CA LEU A 132 6.61 -13.68 15.63
C LEU A 132 5.11 -13.68 15.36
N ARG A 133 4.52 -12.50 15.13
CA ARG A 133 3.07 -12.37 14.86
C ARG A 133 2.65 -13.16 13.61
N ILE A 134 3.44 -13.09 12.54
CA ILE A 134 3.19 -13.85 11.31
C ILE A 134 3.22 -15.35 11.59
N ARG A 135 4.21 -15.84 12.34
CA ARG A 135 4.30 -17.25 12.72
C ARG A 135 3.11 -17.70 13.57
N GLU A 136 2.70 -16.87 14.52
CA GLU A 136 1.56 -17.17 15.38
C GLU A 136 0.25 -17.20 14.61
N PHE A 137 0.03 -16.24 13.72
CA PHE A 137 -1.13 -16.23 12.83
C PHE A 137 -1.18 -17.49 11.96
N CYS A 138 -0.07 -17.87 11.33
CA CYS A 138 0.00 -19.08 10.51
C CYS A 138 -0.29 -20.34 11.33
N ARG A 139 0.22 -20.42 12.55
CA ARG A 139 -0.04 -21.54 13.48
C ARG A 139 -1.52 -21.61 13.87
N GLN A 140 -2.12 -20.48 14.23
CA GLN A 140 -3.52 -20.42 14.67
C GLN A 140 -4.49 -20.70 13.52
N SER A 141 -4.15 -20.30 12.30
CA SER A 141 -4.96 -20.56 11.10
C SER A 141 -4.72 -21.95 10.47
N GLY A 142 -3.84 -22.76 11.07
CA GLY A 142 -3.54 -24.11 10.58
C GLY A 142 -2.73 -24.13 9.26
N GLN A 143 -2.07 -23.03 8.93
CA GLN A 143 -1.22 -22.92 7.75
C GLN A 143 0.22 -23.39 8.04
N TYR A 144 1.03 -23.49 6.99
CA TYR A 144 2.46 -23.62 7.12
C TYR A 144 3.04 -22.48 7.94
N VAL A 145 3.88 -22.79 8.94
CA VAL A 145 4.52 -21.78 9.80
C VAL A 145 5.90 -21.46 9.21
N PRO A 146 6.13 -20.22 8.74
CA PRO A 146 7.42 -19.85 8.17
C PRO A 146 8.51 -19.85 9.25
N GLU A 147 9.61 -20.55 9.02
CA GLU A 147 10.70 -20.70 9.98
C GLU A 147 11.86 -19.73 9.72
N SER A 148 12.19 -19.52 8.44
CA SER A 148 13.27 -18.62 8.05
C SER A 148 12.80 -17.20 7.75
N ARG A 149 13.75 -16.25 7.65
CA ARG A 149 13.48 -14.86 7.26
C ARG A 149 13.00 -14.76 5.83
N GLU A 150 13.57 -15.56 4.96
CA GLU A 150 13.21 -15.68 3.56
C GLU A 150 11.75 -16.07 3.40
N GLU A 151 11.30 -17.05 4.17
CA GLU A 151 9.91 -17.51 4.16
C GLU A 151 8.96 -16.46 4.72
N ILE A 152 9.32 -15.76 5.79
CA ILE A 152 8.53 -14.66 6.35
C ILE A 152 8.36 -13.55 5.30
N LEU A 153 9.46 -13.12 4.67
CA LEU A 153 9.40 -12.11 3.62
C LEU A 153 8.56 -12.57 2.43
N ARG A 154 8.66 -13.84 2.06
CA ARG A 154 7.85 -14.44 0.99
C ARG A 154 6.36 -14.36 1.33
N VAL A 155 5.98 -14.76 2.53
CA VAL A 155 4.59 -14.65 3.02
C VAL A 155 4.10 -13.20 2.96
N ILE A 156 4.89 -12.23 3.40
CA ILE A 156 4.51 -10.81 3.37
C ILE A 156 4.27 -10.34 1.93
N TYR A 157 5.24 -10.51 1.04
CA TYR A 157 5.16 -9.99 -0.33
C TYR A 157 4.04 -10.66 -1.14
N GLU A 158 3.85 -11.96 -1.01
CA GLU A 158 2.76 -12.67 -1.69
C GLU A 158 1.39 -12.26 -1.15
N SER A 159 1.28 -12.07 0.16
CA SER A 159 0.04 -11.59 0.79
C SER A 159 -0.33 -10.19 0.33
N LEU A 160 0.66 -9.27 0.26
CA LEU A 160 0.46 -7.94 -0.28
C LEU A 160 0.02 -7.98 -1.76
N ALA A 161 0.67 -8.78 -2.58
CA ALA A 161 0.32 -8.92 -4.00
C ALA A 161 -1.13 -9.43 -4.18
N LEU A 162 -1.53 -10.42 -3.40
CA LEU A 162 -2.91 -10.93 -3.42
C LEU A 162 -3.92 -9.89 -2.91
N LYS A 163 -3.56 -9.12 -1.89
CA LYS A 163 -4.40 -8.03 -1.37
C LYS A 163 -4.59 -6.93 -2.41
N TYR A 164 -3.52 -6.54 -3.12
CA TYR A 164 -3.61 -5.57 -4.21
C TYR A 164 -4.51 -6.07 -5.35
N ARG A 165 -4.36 -7.33 -5.74
CA ARG A 165 -5.23 -7.94 -6.75
C ARG A 165 -6.69 -7.91 -6.31
N TYR A 166 -6.97 -8.33 -5.08
CA TYR A 166 -8.33 -8.34 -4.53
C TYR A 166 -8.99 -6.96 -4.58
N PHE A 167 -8.29 -5.92 -4.10
CA PHE A 167 -8.83 -4.57 -4.14
C PHE A 167 -8.90 -3.97 -5.53
N LEU A 168 -7.99 -4.30 -6.43
CA LEU A 168 -8.08 -3.89 -7.83
C LEU A 168 -9.35 -4.45 -8.49
N GLU A 169 -9.68 -5.71 -8.26
CA GLU A 169 -10.92 -6.33 -8.75
C GLU A 169 -12.17 -5.65 -8.18
N ILE A 170 -12.15 -5.26 -6.90
CA ILE A 170 -13.24 -4.48 -6.28
C ILE A 170 -13.34 -3.08 -6.89
N LEU A 171 -12.23 -2.36 -7.04
CA LEU A 171 -12.20 -1.02 -7.66
C LEU A 171 -12.80 -1.05 -9.06
N ILE A 172 -12.41 -2.01 -9.88
CA ILE A 172 -12.97 -2.20 -11.23
C ILE A 172 -14.48 -2.46 -11.17
N LYS A 173 -14.91 -3.36 -10.30
CA LYS A 173 -16.33 -3.71 -10.16
C LYS A 173 -17.18 -2.53 -9.69
N VAL A 174 -16.72 -1.77 -8.70
CA VAL A 174 -17.50 -0.68 -8.09
C VAL A 174 -17.49 0.57 -8.97
N SER A 175 -16.37 0.86 -9.63
CA SER A 175 -16.25 2.03 -10.50
C SER A 175 -16.79 1.82 -11.92
N GLY A 176 -16.83 0.58 -12.39
CA GLY A 176 -17.13 0.26 -13.80
C GLY A 176 -16.00 0.63 -14.78
N VAL A 177 -14.85 1.07 -14.28
CA VAL A 177 -13.69 1.42 -15.11
C VAL A 177 -12.94 0.15 -15.51
N GLU A 178 -12.70 -0.05 -16.78
CA GLU A 178 -11.82 -1.10 -17.29
C GLU A 178 -10.36 -0.66 -17.08
N VAL A 179 -9.66 -1.29 -16.14
CA VAL A 179 -8.24 -1.00 -15.88
C VAL A 179 -7.36 -1.90 -16.76
N LYS A 180 -6.51 -1.28 -17.60
CA LYS A 180 -5.54 -1.97 -18.47
C LYS A 180 -4.11 -1.85 -17.97
N THR A 181 -3.82 -0.81 -17.21
CA THR A 181 -2.47 -0.51 -16.73
C THR A 181 -2.49 -0.21 -15.24
N LEU A 182 -1.56 -0.82 -14.50
CA LEU A 182 -1.27 -0.49 -13.11
C LEU A 182 0.10 0.19 -13.04
N HIS A 183 0.11 1.45 -12.61
CA HIS A 183 1.34 2.20 -12.34
C HIS A 183 1.75 2.01 -10.88
N VAL A 184 2.94 1.49 -10.64
CA VAL A 184 3.52 1.36 -9.31
C VAL A 184 4.47 2.53 -9.07
N LEU A 185 4.27 3.25 -7.95
CA LEU A 185 4.93 4.50 -7.59
C LEU A 185 5.72 4.34 -6.29
#